data_e041df5164f9d60a2e1faa160f244e0c
#
_entry.id   e041df5164f9d60a2e1faa160f244e0c
#
_cell.length_a   1.000
_cell.length_b   1.000
_cell.length_c   1.000
_cell.angle_alpha   90.00
_cell.angle_beta   90.00
_cell.angle_gamma   90.00
#
_symmetry.space_group_name_H-M   'P 1'
#
loop_
_entity.id
_entity.type
_entity.pdbx_description
1 polymer ?
#
loop_
_entity_poly.entity_id
_entity_poly.type
_entity_poly.pdbx_seq_one_letter_code
_entity_poly.pdbx_strand_id
1 'polypeptide(L)'
;MKKISNWLLVPLTGLVFYQCRTAQPLSSLSARVTTDGFITCFEPNLAEGKTWCEASAVLAQGDRLYLANDKDMPPPRSSVFYLNDLPKYIAQPNAVQPGAAQTQPVYLEQRALQRAHKFEEFAQSPDQRWTFLTTAFDRIKPGSTDFDGYNMLLAWHPGQEGDVQVIGGRPGDSTSLGLRQQLQQVLGGSPYFKIEGLAATNTDLWFGVREQGERFDKFEYRITILKVPYSTQKGPDGADRVVLGALELVRNFDISGVDASLPKPLAISSIEYDPARRCFWILTSLEQAEKIGAYLWVISEKDMQTTANLQLIRTRDGKPLTFTHKAEDMTFTDRNTLFIIHDDDRLRTTIGSQERQPNQAAYSVVKID
;
A
#
# COMPACT_ATOMS: atom_id res chain seq x y z
N MET A 1 -20.78 32.73 72.93
CA MET A 1 -19.90 33.39 71.94
C MET A 1 -19.01 32.28 71.29
N LYS A 2 -19.36 31.80 70.09
CA LYS A 2 -18.57 30.84 69.33
C LYS A 2 -18.01 31.55 68.09
N LYS A 3 -16.68 31.58 67.94
CA LYS A 3 -15.97 32.12 66.80
C LYS A 3 -16.00 31.09 65.65
N ILE A 4 -16.55 31.47 64.51
CA ILE A 4 -16.51 30.72 63.28
C ILE A 4 -15.26 31.17 62.50
N SER A 5 -14.34 30.26 62.25
CA SER A 5 -13.14 30.48 61.45
C SER A 5 -13.44 30.12 60.01
N ASN A 6 -13.44 31.09 59.09
CA ASN A 6 -13.58 30.91 57.66
C ASN A 6 -12.23 30.50 57.06
N TRP A 7 -12.17 29.29 56.49
CA TRP A 7 -11.06 28.84 55.64
C TRP A 7 -11.39 29.16 54.18
N LEU A 8 -10.64 30.07 53.62
CA LEU A 8 -10.64 30.37 52.19
C LEU A 8 -9.89 29.23 51.46
N LEU A 9 -10.64 28.42 50.69
CA LEU A 9 -10.10 27.51 49.69
C LEU A 9 -9.77 28.29 48.41
N VAL A 10 -8.48 28.43 48.11
CA VAL A 10 -8.00 28.96 46.81
C VAL A 10 -7.95 27.79 45.84
N PRO A 11 -8.66 27.81 44.71
CA PRO A 11 -8.55 26.78 43.70
C PRO A 11 -7.22 26.95 42.94
N LEU A 12 -6.35 25.96 43.02
CA LEU A 12 -5.15 25.85 42.19
C LEU A 12 -5.60 25.43 40.78
N THR A 13 -5.76 26.39 39.89
CA THR A 13 -5.95 26.16 38.45
C THR A 13 -4.61 25.74 37.86
N GLY A 14 -4.42 24.42 37.72
CA GLY A 14 -3.28 23.84 36.99
C GLY A 14 -3.36 24.23 35.52
N LEU A 15 -2.50 25.12 35.07
CA LEU A 15 -2.25 25.38 33.65
C LEU A 15 -1.57 24.17 33.04
N VAL A 16 -2.35 23.33 32.36
CA VAL A 16 -1.81 22.25 31.49
C VAL A 16 -1.25 22.93 30.23
N PHE A 17 0.06 23.14 30.22
CA PHE A 17 0.75 23.51 28.98
C PHE A 17 0.69 22.35 27.99
N TYR A 18 -0.23 22.40 27.04
CA TYR A 18 -0.14 21.61 25.82
C TYR A 18 1.10 22.10 25.06
N GLN A 19 2.20 21.37 25.19
CA GLN A 19 3.32 21.57 24.27
C GLN A 19 2.83 21.20 22.87
N CYS A 20 2.49 22.19 22.06
CA CYS A 20 2.42 22.03 20.61
C CYS A 20 3.81 21.56 20.14
N ARG A 21 4.02 20.26 20.02
CA ARG A 21 5.18 19.75 19.26
C ARG A 21 4.97 20.24 17.84
N THR A 22 5.77 21.21 17.42
CA THR A 22 5.87 21.60 16.01
C THR A 22 6.17 20.35 15.20
N ALA A 23 5.32 20.07 14.21
CA ALA A 23 5.54 18.94 13.32
C ALA A 23 6.93 19.09 12.68
N GLN A 24 7.71 18.01 12.67
CA GLN A 24 9.02 17.99 12.05
C GLN A 24 8.86 18.31 10.56
N PRO A 25 9.64 19.24 9.98
CA PRO A 25 9.59 19.50 8.54
C PRO A 25 9.90 18.25 7.75
N LEU A 26 9.14 17.94 6.71
CA LEU A 26 9.37 16.75 5.87
C LEU A 26 10.78 16.72 5.28
N SER A 27 11.34 17.89 4.96
CA SER A 27 12.71 18.05 4.45
C SER A 27 13.82 17.59 5.41
N SER A 28 13.51 17.40 6.68
CA SER A 28 14.45 16.91 7.69
C SER A 28 14.29 15.41 7.97
N LEU A 29 13.35 14.73 7.32
CA LEU A 29 13.18 13.30 7.48
C LEU A 29 14.34 12.54 6.85
N SER A 30 14.88 11.60 7.60
CA SER A 30 15.78 10.58 7.11
C SER A 30 15.26 9.20 7.50
N ALA A 31 15.72 8.18 6.82
CA ALA A 31 15.31 6.82 7.15
C ALA A 31 16.45 5.82 6.90
N ARG A 32 16.33 4.65 7.50
CA ARG A 32 17.28 3.55 7.30
C ARG A 32 16.55 2.22 7.30
N VAL A 33 17.04 1.30 6.50
CA VAL A 33 16.66 -0.11 6.60
C VAL A 33 17.28 -0.68 7.89
N THR A 34 16.47 -1.32 8.71
CA THR A 34 16.90 -1.95 9.97
C THR A 34 16.88 -3.46 9.90
N THR A 35 16.04 -4.01 9.02
CA THR A 35 15.85 -5.44 8.86
C THR A 35 15.49 -5.73 7.41
N ASP A 36 16.14 -6.73 6.84
CA ASP A 36 15.73 -7.36 5.59
C ASP A 36 15.52 -8.85 5.86
N GLY A 37 14.56 -9.46 5.18
CA GLY A 37 14.26 -10.88 5.38
C GLY A 37 13.36 -11.45 4.29
N PHE A 38 13.07 -12.74 4.43
CA PHE A 38 12.09 -13.41 3.58
C PHE A 38 10.86 -13.79 4.41
N ILE A 39 9.69 -13.59 3.80
CA ILE A 39 8.40 -14.02 4.32
C ILE A 39 7.89 -15.19 3.48
N THR A 40 7.36 -16.21 4.12
CA THR A 40 6.77 -17.36 3.43
C THR A 40 5.31 -17.10 3.13
N CYS A 41 4.96 -17.07 1.86
CA CYS A 41 3.62 -16.76 1.39
C CYS A 41 2.70 -17.99 1.39
N PHE A 42 3.26 -19.16 1.13
CA PHE A 42 2.51 -20.42 1.06
C PHE A 42 3.42 -21.62 1.27
N GLU A 43 2.82 -22.78 1.42
CA GLU A 43 3.55 -24.03 1.64
C GLU A 43 4.40 -24.41 0.41
N PRO A 44 5.63 -24.92 0.61
CA PRO A 44 6.55 -25.21 -0.51
C PRO A 44 6.00 -26.18 -1.56
N ASN A 45 5.15 -27.12 -1.16
CA ASN A 45 4.54 -28.12 -2.05
C ASN A 45 3.50 -27.53 -3.01
N LEU A 46 2.95 -26.35 -2.70
CA LEU A 46 2.03 -25.65 -3.60
C LEU A 46 2.75 -24.99 -4.77
N ALA A 47 4.03 -24.72 -4.62
CA ALA A 47 4.81 -24.09 -5.68
C ALA A 47 5.05 -25.04 -6.86
N GLU A 48 5.27 -26.36 -6.65
CA GLU A 48 5.64 -27.37 -7.67
C GLU A 48 6.43 -26.81 -8.87
N GLY A 49 7.27 -25.79 -8.63
CA GLY A 49 8.07 -25.08 -9.62
C GLY A 49 7.31 -24.13 -10.57
N LYS A 50 6.00 -23.92 -10.40
CA LYS A 50 5.18 -23.12 -11.31
C LYS A 50 4.65 -21.81 -10.70
N THR A 51 4.30 -21.83 -9.40
CA THR A 51 3.79 -20.65 -8.70
C THR A 51 4.90 -20.03 -7.85
N TRP A 52 5.15 -18.75 -8.04
CA TRP A 52 6.05 -17.96 -7.20
C TRP A 52 5.24 -17.06 -6.29
N CYS A 53 5.77 -16.75 -5.12
CA CYS A 53 5.24 -15.67 -4.33
C CYS A 53 5.69 -14.34 -4.95
N GLU A 54 4.79 -13.70 -5.64
CA GLU A 54 4.91 -12.36 -6.20
C GLU A 54 3.98 -11.46 -5.36
N ALA A 55 4.33 -11.28 -4.06
CA ALA A 55 3.53 -10.49 -3.13
C ALA A 55 3.66 -9.01 -3.48
N SER A 56 2.57 -8.43 -3.96
CA SER A 56 2.49 -7.06 -4.46
C SER A 56 1.76 -6.11 -3.52
N ALA A 57 1.00 -6.63 -2.53
CA ALA A 57 0.29 -5.80 -1.58
C ALA A 57 0.53 -6.24 -0.13
N VAL A 58 0.65 -5.26 0.80
CA VAL A 58 0.88 -5.51 2.22
C VAL A 58 0.11 -4.53 3.10
N LEU A 59 -0.48 -5.02 4.21
CA LEU A 59 -1.13 -4.19 5.22
C LEU A 59 -0.86 -4.73 6.61
N ALA A 60 -0.32 -3.89 7.50
CA ALA A 60 -0.21 -4.18 8.92
C ALA A 60 -1.50 -3.78 9.66
N GLN A 61 -2.13 -4.73 10.34
CA GLN A 61 -3.35 -4.47 11.10
C GLN A 61 -3.35 -5.27 12.40
N GLY A 62 -3.18 -4.58 13.52
CA GLY A 62 -2.98 -5.22 14.81
C GLY A 62 -1.69 -6.06 14.83
N ASP A 63 -1.79 -7.33 15.13
CA ASP A 63 -0.69 -8.30 15.11
C ASP A 63 -0.60 -9.10 13.79
N ARG A 64 -1.44 -8.75 12.81
CA ARG A 64 -1.52 -9.42 11.51
C ARG A 64 -0.81 -8.63 10.42
N LEU A 65 -0.21 -9.36 9.52
CA LEU A 65 0.30 -8.86 8.26
C LEU A 65 -0.52 -9.47 7.13
N TYR A 66 -1.38 -8.66 6.51
CA TYR A 66 -2.11 -9.04 5.32
C TYR A 66 -1.21 -8.91 4.10
N LEU A 67 -1.36 -9.84 3.18
CA LEU A 67 -0.61 -9.90 1.94
C LEU A 67 -1.57 -10.24 0.79
N ALA A 68 -1.29 -9.70 -0.37
CA ALA A 68 -1.92 -10.15 -1.60
C ALA A 68 -0.85 -10.45 -2.64
N ASN A 69 -1.05 -11.55 -3.36
CA ASN A 69 -0.14 -12.03 -4.37
C ASN A 69 -0.63 -11.61 -5.77
N ASP A 70 0.26 -11.11 -6.64
CA ASP A 70 -0.09 -10.77 -8.02
C ASP A 70 -0.54 -12.01 -8.81
N LYS A 71 0.04 -13.17 -8.51
CA LYS A 71 -0.32 -14.42 -9.19
C LYS A 71 -1.42 -15.17 -8.49
N ASP A 72 -2.25 -15.82 -9.30
CA ASP A 72 -3.31 -16.67 -8.81
C ASP A 72 -2.78 -17.84 -8.00
N MET A 73 -3.41 -18.08 -6.87
CA MET A 73 -3.17 -19.27 -6.07
C MET A 73 -4.00 -20.44 -6.59
N PRO A 74 -3.51 -21.68 -6.45
CA PRO A 74 -4.29 -22.86 -6.82
C PRO A 74 -5.64 -22.90 -6.07
N PRO A 75 -6.78 -23.10 -6.80
CA PRO A 75 -8.10 -23.19 -6.17
C PRO A 75 -8.14 -24.24 -5.05
N PRO A 76 -8.92 -24.03 -3.99
CA PRO A 76 -9.88 -22.94 -3.78
C PRO A 76 -9.29 -21.68 -3.11
N ARG A 77 -7.97 -21.58 -2.94
CA ARG A 77 -7.32 -20.46 -2.22
C ARG A 77 -7.43 -19.17 -3.01
N SER A 78 -7.70 -18.08 -2.31
CA SER A 78 -7.51 -16.74 -2.88
C SER A 78 -6.04 -16.34 -2.81
N SER A 79 -5.65 -15.36 -3.62
CA SER A 79 -4.31 -14.75 -3.55
C SER A 79 -4.14 -13.82 -2.34
N VAL A 80 -5.18 -13.62 -1.53
CA VAL A 80 -5.17 -12.75 -0.34
C VAL A 80 -5.16 -13.61 0.91
N PHE A 81 -4.20 -13.34 1.80
CA PHE A 81 -4.01 -14.07 3.05
C PHE A 81 -3.41 -13.17 4.12
N TYR A 82 -3.39 -13.62 5.36
CA TYR A 82 -2.65 -12.94 6.41
C TYR A 82 -1.76 -13.91 7.19
N LEU A 83 -0.73 -13.34 7.78
CA LEU A 83 0.17 -13.99 8.73
C LEU A 83 -0.04 -13.34 10.09
N ASN A 84 -0.05 -14.15 11.15
CA ASN A 84 -0.01 -13.67 12.52
C ASN A 84 1.44 -13.36 12.95
N ASP A 85 1.63 -12.76 14.13
CA ASP A 85 2.94 -12.45 14.70
C ASP A 85 3.74 -11.38 13.91
N LEU A 86 3.09 -10.31 13.44
CA LEU A 86 3.75 -9.16 12.83
C LEU A 86 4.99 -8.69 13.62
N PRO A 87 4.99 -8.61 14.97
CA PRO A 87 6.17 -8.22 15.73
C PRO A 87 7.41 -9.08 15.46
N LYS A 88 7.25 -10.35 15.12
CA LYS A 88 8.35 -11.25 14.77
C LYS A 88 9.11 -10.80 13.55
N TYR A 89 8.41 -10.29 12.54
CA TYR A 89 9.04 -9.81 11.30
C TYR A 89 9.72 -8.45 11.46
N ILE A 90 9.25 -7.63 12.43
CA ILE A 90 9.81 -6.31 12.70
C ILE A 90 11.05 -6.38 13.61
N ALA A 91 11.04 -7.25 14.63
CA ALA A 91 12.02 -7.24 15.72
C ALA A 91 13.29 -8.02 15.43
N GLN A 92 13.31 -8.94 14.47
CA GLN A 92 14.42 -9.87 14.30
C GLN A 92 15.04 -9.76 12.90
N PRO A 93 16.23 -9.14 12.77
CA PRO A 93 17.02 -9.28 11.55
C PRO A 93 17.37 -10.77 11.38
N ASN A 94 17.00 -11.33 10.23
CA ASN A 94 17.31 -12.73 9.85
C ASN A 94 16.63 -13.85 10.68
N ALA A 95 15.47 -13.61 11.24
CA ALA A 95 14.78 -14.57 12.12
C ALA A 95 14.05 -15.71 11.39
N VAL A 96 14.34 -15.99 10.16
CA VAL A 96 14.08 -17.33 9.63
C VAL A 96 15.25 -18.22 10.02
N GLN A 97 15.33 -18.59 11.29
CA GLN A 97 16.16 -19.73 11.68
C GLN A 97 15.60 -20.96 10.94
N PRO A 98 16.45 -21.74 10.26
CA PRO A 98 16.03 -23.03 9.72
C PRO A 98 15.45 -23.84 10.88
N GLY A 99 14.14 -24.15 10.83
CA GLY A 99 13.45 -24.92 11.88
C GLY A 99 12.56 -24.12 12.83
N ALA A 100 12.53 -22.78 12.81
CA ALA A 100 11.48 -22.03 13.51
C ALA A 100 10.12 -22.34 12.83
N ALA A 101 9.11 -22.72 13.61
CA ALA A 101 7.77 -22.93 13.11
C ALA A 101 7.31 -21.63 12.43
N GLN A 102 7.21 -21.67 11.09
CA GLN A 102 6.73 -20.53 10.32
C GLN A 102 5.24 -20.37 10.60
N THR A 103 4.81 -19.13 10.72
CA THR A 103 3.38 -18.83 10.84
C THR A 103 2.71 -19.27 9.54
N GLN A 104 1.72 -20.15 9.67
CA GLN A 104 0.98 -20.62 8.50
C GLN A 104 0.08 -19.49 7.98
N PRO A 105 0.03 -19.27 6.66
CA PRO A 105 -0.87 -18.31 6.06
C PRO A 105 -2.34 -18.71 6.27
N VAL A 106 -3.17 -17.72 6.58
CA VAL A 106 -4.63 -17.87 6.66
C VAL A 106 -5.24 -17.20 5.44
N TYR A 107 -5.76 -18.00 4.52
CA TYR A 107 -6.33 -17.49 3.26
C TYR A 107 -7.71 -16.91 3.46
N LEU A 108 -7.98 -15.78 2.81
CA LEU A 108 -9.30 -15.14 2.80
C LEU A 108 -10.13 -15.68 1.62
N GLU A 109 -11.00 -16.63 1.89
CA GLU A 109 -11.71 -17.39 0.85
C GLU A 109 -13.04 -16.74 0.41
N GLN A 110 -13.14 -15.42 0.47
CA GLN A 110 -14.34 -14.71 0.01
C GLN A 110 -14.43 -14.71 -1.50
N ARG A 111 -15.65 -14.89 -2.01
CA ARG A 111 -15.91 -15.00 -3.46
C ARG A 111 -15.37 -13.79 -4.25
N ALA A 112 -15.48 -12.58 -3.70
CA ALA A 112 -14.96 -11.38 -4.35
C ALA A 112 -13.44 -11.44 -4.50
N LEU A 113 -12.72 -11.89 -3.45
CA LEU A 113 -11.28 -12.07 -3.46
C LEU A 113 -10.82 -13.19 -4.39
N GLN A 114 -11.56 -14.31 -4.44
CA GLN A 114 -11.25 -15.43 -5.35
C GLN A 114 -11.45 -15.10 -6.83
N ARG A 115 -12.28 -14.10 -7.14
CA ARG A 115 -12.56 -13.65 -8.52
C ARG A 115 -11.67 -12.51 -8.97
N ALA A 116 -11.00 -11.84 -8.04
CA ALA A 116 -10.06 -10.78 -8.33
C ALA A 116 -8.70 -11.36 -8.67
N HIS A 117 -8.04 -10.74 -9.64
CA HIS A 117 -6.74 -11.14 -10.16
C HIS A 117 -5.81 -9.95 -10.17
N LYS A 118 -4.53 -10.21 -9.98
CA LYS A 118 -3.48 -9.21 -10.06
C LYS A 118 -3.71 -8.05 -9.08
N PHE A 119 -3.64 -8.40 -7.79
CA PHE A 119 -3.68 -7.44 -6.71
C PHE A 119 -2.42 -6.58 -6.72
N GLU A 120 -2.56 -5.29 -6.34
CA GLU A 120 -1.45 -4.35 -6.40
C GLU A 120 -1.21 -3.63 -5.07
N GLU A 121 -2.24 -3.15 -4.36
CA GLU A 121 -2.02 -2.41 -3.12
C GLU A 121 -3.22 -2.47 -2.17
N PHE A 122 -2.90 -2.51 -0.86
CA PHE A 122 -3.84 -2.27 0.22
C PHE A 122 -3.86 -0.79 0.62
N ALA A 123 -4.97 -0.36 1.21
CA ALA A 123 -5.04 0.88 1.97
C ALA A 123 -5.98 0.72 3.16
N GLN A 124 -5.68 1.43 4.26
CA GLN A 124 -6.58 1.51 5.40
C GLN A 124 -6.94 2.96 5.69
N SER A 125 -8.23 3.25 5.92
CA SER A 125 -8.63 4.58 6.37
C SER A 125 -8.04 4.87 7.76
N PRO A 126 -7.56 6.11 8.03
CA PRO A 126 -6.95 6.47 9.31
C PRO A 126 -7.82 6.23 10.54
N ASP A 127 -9.14 6.31 10.39
CA ASP A 127 -10.13 5.98 11.43
C ASP A 127 -10.34 4.47 11.61
N GLN A 128 -9.60 3.66 10.86
CA GLN A 128 -9.67 2.18 10.82
C GLN A 128 -11.06 1.65 10.51
N ARG A 129 -11.86 2.42 9.82
CA ARG A 129 -13.23 2.01 9.46
C ARG A 129 -13.25 1.12 8.23
N TRP A 130 -12.35 1.36 7.29
CA TRP A 130 -12.31 0.66 6.02
C TRP A 130 -10.90 0.15 5.70
N THR A 131 -10.85 -1.09 5.24
CA THR A 131 -9.72 -1.64 4.48
C THR A 131 -10.10 -1.70 3.03
N PHE A 132 -9.22 -1.26 2.15
CA PHE A 132 -9.37 -1.29 0.70
C PHE A 132 -8.28 -2.16 0.09
N LEU A 133 -8.57 -2.75 -1.08
CA LEU A 133 -7.62 -3.51 -1.86
C LEU A 133 -7.94 -3.31 -3.34
N THR A 134 -6.93 -2.97 -4.13
CA THR A 134 -7.07 -2.75 -5.58
C THR A 134 -6.39 -3.84 -6.39
N THR A 135 -6.92 -4.07 -7.58
CA THR A 135 -6.23 -4.79 -8.66
C THR A 135 -5.61 -3.79 -9.63
N ALA A 136 -4.86 -4.27 -10.60
CA ALA A 136 -4.09 -3.46 -11.55
C ALA A 136 -4.92 -2.58 -12.49
N PHE A 137 -6.18 -2.90 -12.77
CA PHE A 137 -6.99 -2.24 -13.80
C PHE A 137 -6.35 -2.22 -15.20
N ASP A 138 -5.39 -3.11 -15.46
CA ASP A 138 -4.50 -3.05 -16.62
C ASP A 138 -5.09 -3.65 -17.89
N ARG A 139 -6.16 -4.43 -17.82
CA ARG A 139 -6.70 -5.12 -18.99
C ARG A 139 -8.20 -5.27 -19.00
N ILE A 140 -8.77 -5.21 -20.19
CA ILE A 140 -10.16 -5.57 -20.51
C ILE A 140 -10.19 -6.33 -21.83
N LYS A 141 -11.26 -7.10 -22.04
CA LYS A 141 -11.54 -7.76 -23.31
C LYS A 141 -12.95 -7.38 -23.75
N PRO A 142 -13.11 -6.53 -24.76
CA PRO A 142 -14.43 -6.14 -25.23
C PRO A 142 -15.30 -7.34 -25.61
N GLY A 143 -16.54 -7.38 -25.08
CA GLY A 143 -17.47 -8.46 -25.31
C GLY A 143 -17.20 -9.76 -24.58
N SER A 144 -16.26 -9.79 -23.62
CA SER A 144 -15.95 -10.93 -22.78
C SER A 144 -15.78 -10.49 -21.33
N THR A 145 -16.03 -11.39 -20.40
CA THR A 145 -15.79 -11.21 -18.96
C THR A 145 -14.44 -11.78 -18.50
N ASP A 146 -13.61 -12.26 -19.43
CA ASP A 146 -12.36 -12.98 -19.11
C ASP A 146 -11.40 -12.16 -18.23
N PHE A 147 -11.41 -10.83 -18.38
CA PHE A 147 -10.51 -9.94 -17.63
C PHE A 147 -11.25 -9.04 -16.61
N ASP A 148 -12.49 -9.32 -16.31
CA ASP A 148 -13.25 -8.51 -15.35
C ASP A 148 -12.62 -8.52 -13.96
N GLY A 149 -12.07 -9.64 -13.53
CA GLY A 149 -11.37 -9.80 -12.25
C GLY A 149 -10.11 -8.95 -12.09
N TYR A 150 -9.54 -8.43 -13.17
CA TYR A 150 -8.41 -7.50 -13.15
C TYR A 150 -8.83 -6.04 -12.88
N ASN A 151 -10.15 -5.80 -12.75
CA ASN A 151 -10.73 -4.47 -12.59
C ASN A 151 -11.61 -4.45 -11.34
N MET A 152 -10.97 -4.55 -10.18
CA MET A 152 -11.68 -4.63 -8.91
C MET A 152 -11.06 -3.70 -7.88
N LEU A 153 -11.90 -2.89 -7.25
CA LEU A 153 -11.64 -2.19 -6.01
C LEU A 153 -12.53 -2.83 -4.94
N LEU A 154 -11.93 -3.34 -3.90
CA LEU A 154 -12.57 -4.08 -2.83
C LEU A 154 -12.51 -3.30 -1.53
N ALA A 155 -13.53 -3.46 -0.66
CA ALA A 155 -13.52 -2.89 0.67
C ALA A 155 -14.21 -3.79 1.68
N TRP A 156 -13.76 -3.70 2.94
CA TRP A 156 -14.38 -4.36 4.08
C TRP A 156 -14.05 -3.63 5.38
N HIS A 157 -14.80 -3.88 6.43
CA HIS A 157 -14.45 -3.41 7.76
C HIS A 157 -13.34 -4.28 8.36
N PRO A 158 -12.30 -3.69 8.97
CA PRO A 158 -11.27 -4.44 9.66
C PRO A 158 -11.82 -5.52 10.61
N GLY A 159 -11.34 -6.75 10.47
CA GLY A 159 -11.83 -7.90 11.23
C GLY A 159 -13.15 -8.50 10.73
N GLN A 160 -13.70 -7.97 9.62
CA GLN A 160 -14.92 -8.49 8.98
C GLN A 160 -14.63 -8.92 7.53
N GLU A 161 -13.55 -9.64 7.34
CA GLU A 161 -13.08 -10.14 6.02
C GLU A 161 -14.11 -11.09 5.38
N GLY A 162 -15.13 -11.51 6.15
CA GLY A 162 -16.28 -12.26 5.66
C GLY A 162 -17.25 -11.45 4.80
N ASP A 163 -17.23 -10.12 4.86
CA ASP A 163 -18.15 -9.20 4.16
C ASP A 163 -17.39 -8.25 3.22
N VAL A 164 -16.68 -8.82 2.26
CA VAL A 164 -15.95 -8.06 1.23
C VAL A 164 -16.93 -7.54 0.19
N GLN A 165 -17.00 -6.23 0.04
CA GLN A 165 -17.78 -5.57 -1.01
C GLN A 165 -16.92 -5.19 -2.21
N VAL A 166 -17.50 -5.28 -3.40
CA VAL A 166 -16.92 -4.71 -4.62
C VAL A 166 -17.40 -3.27 -4.77
N ILE A 167 -16.47 -2.34 -4.92
CA ILE A 167 -16.80 -0.94 -5.19
C ILE A 167 -16.92 -0.77 -6.70
N GLY A 168 -18.13 -0.92 -7.20
CA GLY A 168 -18.49 -0.74 -8.61
C GLY A 168 -18.98 0.67 -8.93
N GLY A 169 -19.42 0.88 -10.14
CA GLY A 169 -20.11 2.10 -10.54
C GLY A 169 -21.55 2.17 -9.99
N ARG A 170 -22.11 1.01 -9.57
CA ARG A 170 -23.49 0.88 -9.03
C ARG A 170 -23.50 -0.11 -7.88
N PRO A 171 -24.44 0.06 -6.92
CA PRO A 171 -24.66 -0.94 -5.88
C PRO A 171 -24.99 -2.32 -6.46
N GLY A 172 -24.31 -3.36 -5.98
CA GLY A 172 -24.48 -4.74 -6.44
C GLY A 172 -23.66 -5.14 -7.66
N ASP A 173 -22.84 -4.25 -8.21
CA ASP A 173 -21.88 -4.62 -9.24
C ASP A 173 -20.92 -5.69 -8.71
N SER A 174 -20.60 -6.65 -9.55
CA SER A 174 -19.66 -7.73 -9.21
C SER A 174 -18.22 -7.45 -9.63
N THR A 175 -17.99 -6.29 -10.25
CA THR A 175 -16.69 -5.79 -10.73
C THR A 175 -16.66 -4.27 -10.65
N SER A 176 -15.49 -3.65 -10.75
CA SER A 176 -15.31 -2.19 -10.76
C SER A 176 -15.13 -1.62 -12.17
N LEU A 177 -15.73 -2.23 -13.18
CA LEU A 177 -15.63 -1.75 -14.58
C LEU A 177 -16.15 -0.32 -14.76
N GLY A 178 -17.17 0.09 -13.97
CA GLY A 178 -17.63 1.48 -13.96
C GLY A 178 -16.56 2.46 -13.48
N LEU A 179 -15.80 2.10 -12.43
CA LEU A 179 -14.65 2.85 -11.97
C LEU A 179 -13.53 2.86 -13.04
N ARG A 180 -13.27 1.72 -13.68
CA ARG A 180 -12.29 1.65 -14.76
C ARG A 180 -12.59 2.64 -15.91
N GLN A 181 -13.86 2.77 -16.28
CA GLN A 181 -14.27 3.74 -17.30
C GLN A 181 -14.01 5.19 -16.84
N GLN A 182 -14.26 5.52 -15.59
CA GLN A 182 -13.96 6.84 -15.03
C GLN A 182 -12.44 7.10 -15.00
N LEU A 183 -11.63 6.11 -14.56
CA LEU A 183 -10.17 6.18 -14.61
C LEU A 183 -9.68 6.46 -16.03
N GLN A 184 -10.18 5.72 -17.01
CA GLN A 184 -9.83 5.93 -18.42
C GLN A 184 -10.16 7.33 -18.90
N GLN A 185 -11.33 7.87 -18.56
CA GLN A 185 -11.75 9.21 -18.95
C GLN A 185 -10.83 10.29 -18.36
N VAL A 186 -10.53 10.20 -17.07
CA VAL A 186 -9.66 11.17 -16.38
C VAL A 186 -8.21 11.08 -16.87
N LEU A 187 -7.77 9.91 -17.33
CA LEU A 187 -6.48 9.68 -17.97
C LEU A 187 -6.49 10.05 -19.49
N GLY A 188 -7.40 10.92 -19.92
CA GLY A 188 -7.45 11.42 -21.28
C GLY A 188 -7.91 10.40 -22.32
N GLY A 189 -8.67 9.38 -21.91
CA GLY A 189 -9.16 8.32 -22.79
C GLY A 189 -8.13 7.21 -23.08
N SER A 190 -7.03 7.17 -22.35
CA SER A 190 -5.97 6.17 -22.51
C SER A 190 -6.53 4.74 -22.43
N PRO A 191 -6.40 3.91 -23.46
CA PRO A 191 -6.99 2.57 -23.45
C PRO A 191 -6.26 1.60 -22.50
N TYR A 192 -4.97 1.85 -22.22
CA TYR A 192 -4.14 1.09 -21.32
C TYR A 192 -3.63 1.98 -20.18
N PHE A 193 -3.76 1.49 -18.98
CA PHE A 193 -3.11 2.04 -17.79
C PHE A 193 -3.00 0.93 -16.74
N LYS A 194 -2.06 1.10 -15.81
CA LYS A 194 -1.85 0.19 -14.67
C LYS A 194 -1.87 0.99 -13.37
N ILE A 195 -2.75 0.61 -12.45
CA ILE A 195 -2.75 1.09 -11.08
C ILE A 195 -1.79 0.23 -10.27
N GLU A 196 -0.90 0.88 -9.53
CA GLU A 196 -0.02 0.23 -8.55
C GLU A 196 -0.01 0.95 -7.19
N GLY A 197 -0.72 2.07 -7.08
CA GLY A 197 -0.80 2.84 -5.85
C GLY A 197 -2.24 2.97 -5.34
N LEU A 198 -2.45 2.77 -4.02
CA LEU A 198 -3.72 3.04 -3.35
C LEU A 198 -3.49 3.54 -1.93
N ALA A 199 -3.86 4.78 -1.63
CA ALA A 199 -3.90 5.30 -0.27
C ALA A 199 -5.31 5.73 0.12
N ALA A 200 -5.59 5.75 1.42
CA ALA A 200 -6.85 6.24 1.94
C ALA A 200 -6.62 7.33 2.98
N THR A 201 -7.32 8.46 2.85
CA THR A 201 -7.61 9.38 3.94
C THR A 201 -8.97 9.02 4.55
N ASN A 202 -9.49 9.80 5.49
CA ASN A 202 -10.85 9.57 6.01
C ASN A 202 -11.95 9.92 5.00
N THR A 203 -11.61 10.61 3.92
CA THR A 203 -12.58 11.16 2.96
C THR A 203 -12.29 10.83 1.51
N ASP A 204 -11.05 10.44 1.19
CA ASP A 204 -10.62 10.29 -0.19
C ASP A 204 -9.76 9.02 -0.37
N LEU A 205 -9.93 8.35 -1.50
CA LEU A 205 -8.99 7.38 -2.02
C LEU A 205 -8.07 8.07 -3.03
N TRP A 206 -6.80 7.66 -3.01
CA TRP A 206 -5.75 8.17 -3.87
C TRP A 206 -5.16 7.00 -4.65
N PHE A 207 -5.14 7.12 -5.97
CA PHE A 207 -4.61 6.09 -6.85
C PHE A 207 -3.29 6.54 -7.47
N GLY A 208 -2.33 5.63 -7.49
CA GLY A 208 -1.08 5.77 -8.22
C GLY A 208 -1.13 5.03 -9.55
N VAL A 209 -0.95 5.75 -10.66
CA VAL A 209 -0.88 5.17 -12.00
C VAL A 209 0.58 5.03 -12.39
N ARG A 210 1.04 3.78 -12.56
CA ARG A 210 2.41 3.42 -12.93
C ARG A 210 2.65 3.50 -14.43
N GLU A 211 1.70 2.99 -15.21
CA GLU A 211 1.82 2.86 -16.66
C GLU A 211 0.62 3.50 -17.35
N GLN A 212 0.86 4.18 -18.46
CA GLN A 212 -0.20 4.76 -19.27
C GLN A 212 0.19 4.74 -20.76
N GLY A 213 -0.70 4.28 -21.62
CA GLY A 213 -0.40 4.20 -23.04
C GLY A 213 -1.50 3.61 -23.91
N GLU A 214 -1.10 3.07 -25.04
CA GLU A 214 -2.01 2.46 -26.01
C GLU A 214 -2.33 0.99 -25.66
N ARG A 215 -1.35 0.26 -25.13
CA ARG A 215 -1.45 -1.16 -24.79
C ARG A 215 -0.26 -1.58 -23.89
N PHE A 216 -0.33 -2.78 -23.33
CA PHE A 216 0.64 -3.34 -22.34
C PHE A 216 2.11 -3.41 -22.83
N ASP A 217 2.36 -3.33 -24.13
CA ASP A 217 3.71 -3.32 -24.75
C ASP A 217 4.03 -1.96 -25.40
N LYS A 218 3.16 -0.95 -25.22
CA LYS A 218 3.33 0.42 -25.74
C LYS A 218 2.75 1.45 -24.78
N PHE A 219 3.50 1.73 -23.73
CA PHE A 219 3.15 2.65 -22.66
C PHE A 219 4.36 3.47 -22.22
N GLU A 220 4.10 4.43 -21.36
CA GLU A 220 5.10 5.20 -20.63
C GLU A 220 4.95 4.98 -19.14
N TYR A 221 6.09 4.87 -18.44
CA TYR A 221 6.12 4.86 -16.99
C TYR A 221 5.75 6.21 -16.40
N ARG A 222 4.95 6.21 -15.34
CA ARG A 222 4.37 7.42 -14.74
C ARG A 222 4.47 7.41 -13.20
N ILE A 223 4.34 8.60 -12.64
CA ILE A 223 4.01 8.84 -11.24
C ILE A 223 2.80 9.76 -11.28
N THR A 224 1.67 9.23 -11.74
CA THR A 224 0.43 10.00 -11.88
C THR A 224 -0.48 9.69 -10.69
N ILE A 225 -0.96 10.73 -10.03
CA ILE A 225 -1.84 10.61 -8.85
C ILE A 225 -3.24 11.07 -9.24
N LEU A 226 -4.21 10.22 -8.94
CA LEU A 226 -5.64 10.49 -9.04
C LEU A 226 -6.24 10.50 -7.63
N LYS A 227 -7.37 11.18 -7.47
CA LYS A 227 -8.11 11.23 -6.21
C LYS A 227 -9.61 11.07 -6.48
N VAL A 228 -10.30 10.36 -5.58
CA VAL A 228 -11.75 10.22 -5.57
C VAL A 228 -12.28 10.35 -4.16
N PRO A 229 -13.23 11.25 -3.88
CA PRO A 229 -13.91 11.27 -2.59
C PRO A 229 -14.71 9.98 -2.39
N TYR A 230 -14.78 9.52 -1.13
CA TYR A 230 -15.67 8.42 -0.78
C TYR A 230 -16.50 8.76 0.46
N SER A 231 -17.63 8.11 0.55
CA SER A 231 -18.53 8.19 1.70
C SER A 231 -19.10 6.83 2.05
N THR A 232 -19.60 6.67 3.27
CA THR A 232 -20.32 5.48 3.69
C THR A 232 -21.80 5.75 3.65
N GLN A 233 -22.57 4.87 2.98
CA GLN A 233 -24.01 4.90 2.91
C GLN A 233 -24.60 3.54 3.35
N LYS A 234 -25.82 3.54 3.87
CA LYS A 234 -26.53 2.28 4.16
C LYS A 234 -27.07 1.68 2.88
N GLY A 235 -26.71 0.42 2.62
CA GLY A 235 -27.31 -0.38 1.56
C GLY A 235 -28.76 -0.79 1.86
N PRO A 236 -29.48 -1.40 0.90
CA PRO A 236 -30.83 -1.90 1.11
C PRO A 236 -30.93 -2.97 2.21
N ASP A 237 -29.85 -3.68 2.46
CA ASP A 237 -29.69 -4.70 3.52
C ASP A 237 -29.29 -4.11 4.88
N GLY A 238 -29.17 -2.78 4.98
CA GLY A 238 -28.73 -2.07 6.18
C GLY A 238 -27.22 -2.10 6.43
N ALA A 239 -26.44 -2.81 5.60
CA ALA A 239 -24.99 -2.82 5.72
C ALA A 239 -24.37 -1.50 5.24
N ASP A 240 -23.20 -1.15 5.79
CA ASP A 240 -22.42 -0.01 5.32
C ASP A 240 -21.85 -0.31 3.94
N ARG A 241 -21.93 0.67 3.03
CA ARG A 241 -21.40 0.59 1.67
C ARG A 241 -20.54 1.80 1.37
N VAL A 242 -19.41 1.57 0.73
CA VAL A 242 -18.56 2.65 0.21
C VAL A 242 -19.15 3.13 -1.11
N VAL A 243 -19.34 4.43 -1.23
CA VAL A 243 -19.79 5.10 -2.46
C VAL A 243 -18.73 6.13 -2.86
N LEU A 244 -18.30 6.07 -4.12
CA LEU A 244 -17.32 6.99 -4.68
C LEU A 244 -18.01 8.23 -5.27
N GLY A 245 -17.33 9.38 -5.14
CA GLY A 245 -17.67 10.62 -5.82
C GLY A 245 -17.05 10.74 -7.21
N ALA A 246 -16.81 11.98 -7.65
CA ALA A 246 -16.13 12.25 -8.90
C ALA A 246 -14.63 12.05 -8.80
N LEU A 247 -14.06 11.28 -9.70
CA LEU A 247 -12.62 11.07 -9.83
C LEU A 247 -11.96 12.29 -10.47
N GLU A 248 -10.80 12.69 -9.97
CA GLU A 248 -10.02 13.80 -10.53
C GLU A 248 -8.54 13.43 -10.70
N LEU A 249 -7.91 13.97 -11.76
CA LEU A 249 -6.47 13.97 -11.92
C LEU A 249 -5.87 15.03 -10.99
N VAL A 250 -5.08 14.59 -10.01
CA VAL A 250 -4.39 15.53 -9.13
C VAL A 250 -3.11 16.01 -9.78
N ARG A 251 -2.25 15.06 -10.18
CA ARG A 251 -0.93 15.41 -10.71
C ARG A 251 -0.22 14.26 -11.40
N ASN A 252 0.65 14.64 -12.34
CA ASN A 252 1.72 13.79 -12.87
C ASN A 252 3.06 14.37 -12.44
N PHE A 253 3.85 13.62 -11.68
CA PHE A 253 5.15 14.07 -11.17
C PHE A 253 6.26 13.77 -12.16
N ASP A 254 7.15 14.77 -12.35
CA ASP A 254 8.44 14.59 -13.00
C ASP A 254 9.55 14.67 -11.94
N ILE A 255 10.16 13.54 -11.64
CA ILE A 255 11.27 13.42 -10.69
C ILE A 255 12.65 13.46 -11.36
N SER A 256 12.71 13.66 -12.67
CA SER A 256 13.95 13.56 -13.46
C SER A 256 15.02 14.56 -13.03
N GLY A 257 14.61 15.70 -12.46
CA GLY A 257 15.50 16.77 -11.99
C GLY A 257 15.80 16.74 -10.49
N VAL A 258 15.25 15.80 -9.71
CA VAL A 258 15.41 15.81 -8.24
C VAL A 258 16.80 15.34 -7.81
N ASP A 259 17.31 14.28 -8.44
CA ASP A 259 18.65 13.76 -8.20
C ASP A 259 19.18 13.08 -9.46
N ALA A 260 20.31 13.58 -9.98
CA ALA A 260 20.90 13.07 -11.22
C ALA A 260 21.51 11.67 -11.10
N SER A 261 21.72 11.18 -9.87
CA SER A 261 22.26 9.84 -9.62
C SER A 261 21.21 8.73 -9.74
N LEU A 262 19.91 9.09 -9.77
CA LEU A 262 18.85 8.11 -9.84
C LEU A 262 18.77 7.48 -11.23
N PRO A 263 18.54 6.16 -11.31
CA PRO A 263 18.31 5.48 -12.58
C PRO A 263 16.96 5.90 -13.19
N LYS A 264 16.81 5.66 -14.48
CA LYS A 264 15.56 5.94 -15.22
C LYS A 264 15.22 4.77 -16.13
N PRO A 265 13.92 4.51 -16.38
CA PRO A 265 12.75 5.18 -15.81
C PRO A 265 12.45 4.71 -14.38
N LEU A 266 11.92 5.60 -13.55
CA LEU A 266 11.29 5.25 -12.28
C LEU A 266 9.79 5.49 -12.40
N ALA A 267 9.00 4.56 -11.89
CA ALA A 267 7.55 4.65 -11.87
C ALA A 267 7.01 4.36 -10.46
N ILE A 268 5.82 4.86 -10.15
CA ILE A 268 5.19 4.59 -8.87
C ILE A 268 4.93 3.08 -8.72
N SER A 269 5.17 2.56 -7.52
CA SER A 269 4.80 1.20 -7.13
C SER A 269 3.94 1.14 -5.87
N SER A 270 3.91 2.21 -5.05
CA SER A 270 3.02 2.30 -3.89
C SER A 270 2.82 3.74 -3.45
N ILE A 271 1.72 4.01 -2.76
CA ILE A 271 1.43 5.27 -2.07
C ILE A 271 0.73 5.00 -0.73
N GLU A 272 1.31 5.44 0.36
CA GLU A 272 0.78 5.28 1.72
C GLU A 272 0.54 6.64 2.38
N TYR A 273 -0.60 6.80 3.05
CA TYR A 273 -0.92 8.03 3.78
C TYR A 273 -0.50 7.97 5.25
N ASP A 274 0.30 8.92 5.68
CA ASP A 274 0.68 9.12 7.09
C ASP A 274 -0.22 10.19 7.74
N PRO A 275 -1.23 9.80 8.51
CA PRO A 275 -2.13 10.74 9.14
C PRO A 275 -1.45 11.56 10.26
N ALA A 276 -0.39 11.03 10.87
CA ALA A 276 0.32 11.71 11.95
C ALA A 276 1.16 12.88 11.45
N ARG A 277 1.71 12.76 10.23
CA ARG A 277 2.50 13.82 9.57
C ARG A 277 1.71 14.56 8.51
N ARG A 278 0.52 14.09 8.16
CA ARG A 278 -0.32 14.60 7.06
C ARG A 278 0.47 14.67 5.75
N CYS A 279 1.02 13.54 5.36
CA CYS A 279 1.82 13.43 4.14
C CYS A 279 1.59 12.06 3.49
N PHE A 280 2.00 11.97 2.24
CA PHE A 280 2.04 10.73 1.48
C PHE A 280 3.48 10.27 1.36
N TRP A 281 3.70 8.98 1.62
CA TRP A 281 4.90 8.27 1.29
C TRP A 281 4.68 7.58 -0.04
N ILE A 282 5.66 7.62 -0.91
CA ILE A 282 5.55 7.06 -2.26
C ILE A 282 6.78 6.17 -2.49
N LEU A 283 6.54 4.95 -2.95
CA LEU A 283 7.58 4.10 -3.51
C LEU A 283 7.62 4.30 -5.03
N THR A 284 8.84 4.34 -5.56
CA THR A 284 9.08 4.18 -6.99
C THR A 284 10.04 3.05 -7.22
N SER A 285 9.77 2.23 -8.22
CA SER A 285 10.64 1.12 -8.59
C SER A 285 11.19 1.28 -9.99
N LEU A 286 12.38 0.71 -10.17
CA LEU A 286 13.05 0.52 -11.45
C LEU A 286 12.81 -0.92 -11.89
N GLU A 287 12.31 -1.08 -13.11
CA GLU A 287 12.22 -2.35 -13.78
C GLU A 287 12.84 -2.21 -15.16
N GLN A 288 14.09 -2.62 -15.29
CA GLN A 288 14.82 -2.55 -16.54
C GLN A 288 15.66 -3.81 -16.74
N ALA A 289 15.14 -4.77 -17.46
CA ALA A 289 15.73 -6.09 -17.67
C ALA A 289 16.05 -6.78 -16.32
N GLU A 290 17.32 -7.05 -16.04
CA GLU A 290 17.77 -7.68 -14.79
C GLU A 290 18.08 -6.67 -13.67
N LYS A 291 17.88 -5.36 -13.93
CA LYS A 291 18.11 -4.30 -12.93
C LYS A 291 16.81 -3.97 -12.23
N ILE A 292 16.78 -4.29 -10.95
CA ILE A 292 15.68 -3.94 -10.03
C ILE A 292 16.22 -3.00 -8.95
N GLY A 293 15.33 -2.24 -8.36
CA GLY A 293 15.64 -1.33 -7.27
C GLY A 293 14.48 -0.38 -7.01
N ALA A 294 14.48 0.26 -5.86
CA ALA A 294 13.41 1.16 -5.47
C ALA A 294 13.91 2.34 -4.63
N TYR A 295 13.09 3.39 -4.56
CA TYR A 295 13.36 4.62 -3.84
C TYR A 295 12.11 5.07 -3.09
N LEU A 296 12.33 5.69 -1.94
CA LEU A 296 11.27 6.20 -1.08
C LEU A 296 11.22 7.73 -1.15
N TRP A 297 10.01 8.26 -1.26
CA TRP A 297 9.71 9.68 -1.39
C TRP A 297 8.66 10.10 -0.38
N VAL A 298 8.57 11.40 -0.12
CA VAL A 298 7.54 11.99 0.73
C VAL A 298 7.05 13.30 0.13
N ILE A 299 5.76 13.59 0.31
CA ILE A 299 5.14 14.87 -0.02
C ILE A 299 4.02 15.17 0.97
N SER A 300 3.89 16.44 1.40
CA SER A 300 2.77 16.81 2.27
C SER A 300 1.43 16.71 1.53
N GLU A 301 0.37 16.42 2.26
CA GLU A 301 -1.00 16.42 1.71
C GLU A 301 -1.33 17.75 1.02
N LYS A 302 -0.88 18.87 1.61
CA LYS A 302 -1.04 20.19 1.02
C LYS A 302 -0.27 20.35 -0.29
N ASP A 303 0.99 19.89 -0.32
CA ASP A 303 1.86 20.07 -1.48
C ASP A 303 1.50 19.11 -2.62
N MET A 304 0.81 18.01 -2.33
CA MET A 304 0.28 17.10 -3.35
C MET A 304 -0.55 17.83 -4.41
N GLN A 305 -1.24 18.90 -4.04
CA GLN A 305 -2.10 19.72 -4.91
C GLN A 305 -1.42 21.01 -5.41
N THR A 306 -0.11 21.17 -5.19
CA THR A 306 0.67 22.35 -5.62
C THR A 306 1.68 22.00 -6.71
N THR A 307 2.61 22.91 -6.99
CA THR A 307 3.73 22.67 -7.90
C THR A 307 4.97 22.09 -7.21
N ALA A 308 4.93 21.88 -5.88
CA ALA A 308 6.06 21.27 -5.14
C ALA A 308 6.36 19.86 -5.66
N ASN A 309 7.63 19.48 -5.73
CA ASN A 309 8.00 18.14 -6.19
C ASN A 309 8.10 17.16 -5.03
N LEU A 310 8.19 15.86 -5.34
CA LEU A 310 8.47 14.81 -4.37
C LEU A 310 9.84 15.05 -3.71
N GLN A 311 9.94 14.80 -2.41
CA GLN A 311 11.17 14.85 -1.66
C GLN A 311 11.74 13.44 -1.50
N LEU A 312 12.94 13.22 -2.02
CA LEU A 312 13.64 11.95 -1.91
C LEU A 312 14.07 11.71 -0.46
N ILE A 313 13.68 10.58 0.09
CA ILE A 313 14.15 10.17 1.43
C ILE A 313 15.60 9.74 1.35
N ARG A 314 16.36 10.24 2.31
CA ARG A 314 17.80 9.98 2.41
C ARG A 314 18.15 9.32 3.74
N THR A 315 19.25 8.63 3.75
CA THR A 315 19.90 8.14 4.96
C THR A 315 20.56 9.33 5.71
N ARG A 316 20.94 9.12 6.96
CA ARG A 316 21.57 10.18 7.78
C ARG A 316 22.88 10.74 7.20
N ASP A 317 23.58 9.97 6.37
CA ASP A 317 24.78 10.40 5.64
C ASP A 317 24.46 11.14 4.32
N GLY A 318 23.18 11.41 4.06
CA GLY A 318 22.72 12.21 2.93
C GLY A 318 22.58 11.47 1.61
N LYS A 319 22.85 10.16 1.55
CA LYS A 319 22.65 9.35 0.35
C LYS A 319 21.17 9.01 0.17
N PRO A 320 20.69 8.82 -1.07
CA PRO A 320 19.36 8.27 -1.30
C PRO A 320 19.16 6.96 -0.53
N LEU A 321 18.02 6.81 0.15
CA LEU A 321 17.63 5.51 0.66
C LEU A 321 17.24 4.63 -0.52
N THR A 322 17.94 3.53 -0.70
CA THR A 322 17.78 2.62 -1.84
C THR A 322 17.44 1.22 -1.36
N PHE A 323 16.65 0.53 -2.16
CA PHE A 323 16.37 -0.89 -1.99
C PHE A 323 16.99 -1.66 -3.15
N THR A 324 17.58 -2.81 -2.86
CA THR A 324 18.18 -3.71 -3.86
C THR A 324 17.17 -4.69 -4.44
N HIS A 325 15.96 -4.69 -3.90
CA HIS A 325 14.80 -5.45 -4.31
C HIS A 325 13.77 -4.52 -4.96
N LYS A 326 12.87 -5.07 -5.77
CA LYS A 326 11.75 -4.34 -6.35
C LYS A 326 10.68 -4.13 -5.27
N ALA A 327 10.67 -2.96 -4.63
CA ALA A 327 9.63 -2.62 -3.67
C ALA A 327 8.29 -2.42 -4.39
N GLU A 328 7.27 -3.12 -3.90
CA GLU A 328 5.92 -3.09 -4.48
C GLU A 328 4.94 -2.34 -3.61
N ASP A 329 4.87 -2.66 -2.32
CA ASP A 329 3.93 -2.01 -1.42
C ASP A 329 4.55 -1.77 -0.04
N MET A 330 3.98 -0.84 0.73
CA MET A 330 4.42 -0.48 2.06
C MET A 330 3.25 -0.21 3.00
N THR A 331 3.48 -0.46 4.28
CA THR A 331 2.50 -0.17 5.32
C THR A 331 3.19 0.31 6.60
N PHE A 332 2.55 1.20 7.35
CA PHE A 332 3.00 1.57 8.68
C PHE A 332 2.70 0.48 9.69
N THR A 333 3.71 0.04 10.45
CA THR A 333 3.55 -0.86 11.59
C THR A 333 3.51 -0.11 12.91
N ASP A 334 4.10 1.06 12.95
CA ASP A 334 3.99 2.08 13.99
C ASP A 334 4.29 3.46 13.37
N ARG A 335 4.19 4.52 14.19
CA ARG A 335 4.39 5.91 13.72
C ARG A 335 5.69 6.15 12.94
N ASN A 336 6.74 5.39 13.20
CA ASN A 336 8.08 5.62 12.66
C ASN A 336 8.66 4.38 11.95
N THR A 337 7.83 3.38 11.68
CA THR A 337 8.28 2.14 11.06
C THR A 337 7.40 1.78 9.88
N LEU A 338 8.03 1.65 8.72
CA LEU A 338 7.42 1.08 7.52
C LEU A 338 7.87 -0.37 7.36
N PHE A 339 6.94 -1.22 7.00
CA PHE A 339 7.18 -2.54 6.45
C PHE A 339 6.98 -2.46 4.94
N ILE A 340 7.94 -2.91 4.16
CA ILE A 340 7.94 -2.86 2.70
C ILE A 340 8.04 -4.29 2.18
N ILE A 341 7.11 -4.69 1.32
CA ILE A 341 7.17 -5.96 0.60
C ILE A 341 7.83 -5.78 -0.76
N HIS A 342 8.56 -6.78 -1.20
CA HIS A 342 9.24 -6.77 -2.49
C HIS A 342 8.77 -7.93 -3.36
N ASP A 343 8.48 -7.61 -4.61
CA ASP A 343 8.28 -8.61 -5.65
C ASP A 343 9.44 -8.58 -6.64
N ASP A 344 10.36 -9.49 -6.45
CA ASP A 344 11.49 -9.68 -7.36
C ASP A 344 11.12 -10.59 -8.55
N ASP A 345 9.88 -10.67 -8.92
CA ASP A 345 9.36 -11.57 -9.95
C ASP A 345 9.84 -13.01 -9.72
N ARG A 346 10.45 -13.63 -10.72
CA ARG A 346 11.05 -14.97 -10.62
C ARG A 346 12.57 -14.94 -10.44
N LEU A 347 13.12 -13.80 -10.09
CA LEU A 347 14.56 -13.69 -9.84
C LEU A 347 14.93 -14.39 -8.53
N ARG A 348 16.04 -15.09 -8.55
CA ARG A 348 16.64 -15.68 -7.35
C ARG A 348 17.51 -14.64 -6.66
N THR A 349 16.86 -13.77 -5.93
CA THR A 349 17.54 -12.74 -5.15
C THR A 349 18.07 -13.30 -3.83
N THR A 350 19.00 -12.58 -3.20
CA THR A 350 19.61 -13.00 -1.94
C THR A 350 19.54 -11.91 -0.90
N ILE A 351 19.34 -12.31 0.36
CA ILE A 351 19.53 -11.46 1.54
C ILE A 351 20.63 -12.09 2.37
N GLY A 352 21.79 -11.42 2.47
CA GLY A 352 23.00 -12.02 3.03
C GLY A 352 23.43 -13.26 2.24
N SER A 353 23.52 -14.41 2.90
CA SER A 353 23.82 -15.71 2.27
C SER A 353 22.59 -16.54 1.91
N GLN A 354 21.39 -16.08 2.19
CA GLN A 354 20.16 -16.82 1.96
C GLN A 354 19.58 -16.46 0.60
N GLU A 355 19.32 -17.48 -0.24
CA GLU A 355 18.63 -17.34 -1.53
C GLU A 355 17.11 -17.48 -1.33
N ARG A 356 16.33 -16.61 -2.00
CA ARG A 356 14.88 -16.64 -2.03
C ARG A 356 14.36 -17.95 -2.63
N GLN A 357 13.44 -18.57 -1.92
CA GLN A 357 12.71 -19.73 -2.42
C GLN A 357 11.45 -19.28 -3.20
N PRO A 358 10.91 -20.11 -4.10
CA PRO A 358 9.72 -19.77 -4.89
C PRO A 358 8.49 -19.37 -4.06
N ASN A 359 8.34 -19.90 -2.87
CA ASN A 359 7.24 -19.60 -1.96
C ASN A 359 7.53 -18.44 -0.99
N GLN A 360 8.57 -17.66 -1.25
CA GLN A 360 9.00 -16.54 -0.40
C GLN A 360 8.97 -15.23 -1.17
N ALA A 361 8.62 -14.15 -0.46
CA ALA A 361 8.84 -12.76 -0.86
C ALA A 361 9.90 -12.11 0.03
N ALA A 362 10.70 -11.21 -0.52
CA ALA A 362 11.59 -10.39 0.28
C ALA A 362 10.82 -9.27 0.97
N TYR A 363 11.30 -8.80 2.12
CA TYR A 363 10.76 -7.62 2.80
C TYR A 363 11.87 -6.80 3.44
N SER A 364 11.58 -5.52 3.65
CA SER A 364 12.44 -4.60 4.41
C SER A 364 11.64 -3.89 5.50
N VAL A 365 12.28 -3.67 6.66
CA VAL A 365 11.77 -2.81 7.74
C VAL A 365 12.57 -1.53 7.75
N VAL A 366 11.89 -0.41 7.62
CA VAL A 366 12.48 0.92 7.53
C VAL A 366 12.11 1.73 8.77
N LYS A 367 13.10 2.28 9.45
CA LYS A 367 12.90 3.25 10.54
C LYS A 367 13.07 4.66 10.02
N ILE A 368 12.08 5.48 10.32
CA ILE A 368 12.06 6.93 10.06
C ILE A 368 12.66 7.62 11.28
N ASP A 369 13.66 8.46 11.05
CA ASP A 369 14.39 9.18 12.09
C ASP A 369 13.92 10.63 12.26
#